data_12521ada0dfc8f809ad793b7241803ac
#
_entry.id   12521ada0dfc8f809ad793b7241803ac
#
_cell.length_a   1.000
_cell.length_b   1.000
_cell.length_c   1.000
_cell.angle_alpha   90.00
_cell.angle_beta   90.00
_cell.angle_gamma   90.00
#
_symmetry.space_group_name_H-M   'P 1'
#
loop_
_entity.id
_entity.type
_entity.pdbx_description
1 polymer ?
#
loop_
_entity_poly.entity_id
_entity_poly.type
_entity_poly.pdbx_seq_one_letter_code
_entity_poly.pdbx_strand_id
1 'polypeptide(L)'
;MRWMVGIIVILTLLGLKARDPYPLEVMRLKTFDYFISTIEPAESDIITLISIDDESLSEIGQWPWPRETFCGFLGSGVTGFTILFPEKDRYEKDKKFANCMNSLVLSTAATDSKIGGKPPHVGTSTIGNDPLAFLPSFNGVLNNVPEIETRAAGNG
;
A
#
# COMPACT_ATOMS: atom_id res chain seq x y z
N MET A 1 -31.30 -43.99 -4.90
CA MET A 1 -30.74 -43.31 -6.06
C MET A 1 -30.72 -41.78 -5.92
N ARG A 2 -31.85 -41.11 -5.59
CA ARG A 2 -31.95 -39.63 -5.43
C ARG A 2 -30.99 -39.07 -4.37
N TRP A 3 -30.85 -39.73 -3.21
CA TRP A 3 -29.96 -39.31 -2.12
C TRP A 3 -28.47 -39.40 -2.47
N MET A 4 -28.06 -40.41 -3.24
CA MET A 4 -26.67 -40.54 -3.70
C MET A 4 -26.26 -39.41 -4.60
N VAL A 5 -27.13 -38.95 -5.50
CA VAL A 5 -26.88 -37.81 -6.37
C VAL A 5 -26.68 -36.54 -5.53
N GLY A 6 -27.50 -36.30 -4.50
CA GLY A 6 -27.35 -35.17 -3.59
C GLY A 6 -26.02 -35.17 -2.84
N ILE A 7 -25.60 -36.34 -2.33
CA ILE A 7 -24.31 -36.48 -1.64
C ILE A 7 -23.13 -36.17 -2.60
N ILE A 8 -23.17 -36.70 -3.82
CA ILE A 8 -22.12 -36.44 -4.84
C ILE A 8 -22.03 -34.97 -5.16
N VAL A 9 -23.16 -34.30 -5.35
CA VAL A 9 -23.15 -32.82 -5.62
C VAL A 9 -22.55 -32.04 -4.45
N ILE A 10 -22.94 -32.38 -3.22
CA ILE A 10 -22.39 -31.71 -2.02
C ILE A 10 -20.86 -31.93 -1.92
N LEU A 11 -20.40 -33.16 -2.11
CA LEU A 11 -18.96 -33.46 -2.06
C LEU A 11 -18.18 -32.76 -3.17
N THR A 12 -18.76 -32.65 -4.37
CA THR A 12 -18.15 -31.89 -5.50
C THR A 12 -18.05 -30.41 -5.15
N LEU A 13 -19.09 -29.80 -4.61
CA LEU A 13 -19.08 -28.39 -4.21
C LEU A 13 -18.09 -28.12 -3.07
N LEU A 14 -18.01 -29.01 -2.10
CA LEU A 14 -17.01 -28.92 -1.02
C LEU A 14 -15.59 -29.05 -1.56
N GLY A 15 -15.35 -29.95 -2.50
CA GLY A 15 -14.07 -30.13 -3.17
C GLY A 15 -13.65 -28.88 -3.99
N LEU A 16 -14.61 -28.28 -4.71
CA LEU A 16 -14.39 -27.03 -5.43
C LEU A 16 -14.05 -25.87 -4.49
N LYS A 17 -14.79 -25.78 -3.36
CA LYS A 17 -14.51 -24.75 -2.35
C LYS A 17 -13.15 -24.96 -1.68
N ALA A 18 -12.75 -26.19 -1.39
CA ALA A 18 -11.49 -26.50 -0.73
C ALA A 18 -10.25 -26.25 -1.65
N ARG A 19 -10.43 -26.45 -2.96
CA ARG A 19 -9.36 -26.20 -3.94
C ARG A 19 -9.27 -24.76 -4.42
N ASP A 20 -10.34 -24.00 -4.25
CA ASP A 20 -10.49 -22.60 -4.70
C ASP A 20 -9.82 -22.35 -6.07
N PRO A 21 -10.28 -23.02 -7.15
CA PRO A 21 -9.62 -22.91 -8.44
C PRO A 21 -9.68 -21.46 -8.97
N TYR A 22 -8.62 -21.00 -9.59
CA TYR A 22 -8.45 -19.63 -10.09
C TYR A 22 -9.68 -18.98 -10.74
N PRO A 23 -10.47 -19.67 -11.61
CA PRO A 23 -11.67 -19.06 -12.18
C PRO A 23 -12.73 -18.70 -11.12
N LEU A 24 -12.85 -19.51 -10.07
CA LEU A 24 -13.81 -19.27 -8.97
C LEU A 24 -13.36 -18.09 -8.11
N GLU A 25 -12.07 -18.00 -7.84
CA GLU A 25 -11.46 -16.85 -7.15
C GLU A 25 -11.70 -15.56 -7.92
N VAL A 26 -11.43 -15.53 -9.24
CA VAL A 26 -11.69 -14.36 -10.09
C VAL A 26 -13.15 -13.94 -10.07
N MET A 27 -14.08 -14.90 -10.15
CA MET A 27 -15.52 -14.59 -10.08
C MET A 27 -15.90 -14.00 -8.73
N ARG A 28 -15.38 -14.55 -7.63
CA ARG A 28 -15.61 -14.05 -6.28
C ARG A 28 -15.10 -12.61 -6.12
N LEU A 29 -13.87 -12.33 -6.56
CA LEU A 29 -13.27 -11.01 -6.50
C LEU A 29 -14.07 -10.00 -7.34
N LYS A 30 -14.42 -10.34 -8.58
CA LYS A 30 -15.23 -9.45 -9.43
C LYS A 30 -16.63 -9.20 -8.86
N THR A 31 -17.24 -10.22 -8.23
CA THR A 31 -18.53 -10.05 -7.57
C THR A 31 -18.40 -9.11 -6.37
N PHE A 32 -17.33 -9.24 -5.60
CA PHE A 32 -17.02 -8.35 -4.49
C PHE A 32 -16.82 -6.91 -4.98
N ASP A 33 -16.00 -6.71 -6.01
CA ASP A 33 -15.76 -5.39 -6.61
C ASP A 33 -17.04 -4.75 -7.11
N TYR A 34 -17.92 -5.55 -7.74
CA TYR A 34 -19.23 -5.05 -8.17
C TYR A 34 -20.07 -4.56 -6.99
N PHE A 35 -20.16 -5.34 -5.90
CA PHE A 35 -20.91 -4.90 -4.73
C PHE A 35 -20.28 -3.66 -4.06
N ILE A 36 -18.97 -3.60 -3.96
CA ILE A 36 -18.29 -2.41 -3.41
C ILE A 36 -18.56 -1.18 -4.27
N SER A 37 -18.57 -1.32 -5.61
CA SER A 37 -18.86 -0.19 -6.52
C SER A 37 -20.30 0.32 -6.43
N THR A 38 -21.23 -0.46 -5.87
CA THR A 38 -22.62 -0.04 -5.64
C THR A 38 -22.84 0.65 -4.30
N ILE A 39 -21.85 0.61 -3.40
CA ILE A 39 -21.92 1.30 -2.12
C ILE A 39 -21.55 2.76 -2.34
N GLU A 40 -22.39 3.68 -1.92
CA GLU A 40 -22.05 5.10 -1.93
C GLU A 40 -20.83 5.35 -1.03
N PRO A 41 -19.77 6.02 -1.56
CA PRO A 41 -18.61 6.32 -0.76
C PRO A 41 -19.01 7.23 0.42
N ALA A 42 -18.63 6.83 1.62
CA ALA A 42 -18.78 7.70 2.79
C ALA A 42 -17.71 8.79 2.74
N GLU A 43 -18.14 10.04 2.67
CA GLU A 43 -17.22 11.17 2.79
C GLU A 43 -16.68 11.24 4.23
N SER A 44 -15.41 11.55 4.36
CA SER A 44 -14.74 11.68 5.64
C SER A 44 -14.22 13.11 5.80
N ASP A 45 -14.68 13.82 6.79
CA ASP A 45 -14.17 15.16 7.13
C ASP A 45 -12.77 15.13 7.77
N ILE A 46 -12.28 13.94 8.12
CA ILE A 46 -11.01 13.75 8.84
C ILE A 46 -9.86 13.46 7.88
N ILE A 47 -10.16 12.83 6.74
CA ILE A 47 -9.16 12.35 5.80
C ILE A 47 -9.25 13.15 4.50
N THR A 48 -8.16 13.80 4.12
CA THR A 48 -8.02 14.43 2.81
C THR A 48 -7.10 13.59 1.95
N LEU A 49 -7.58 13.18 0.78
CA LEU A 49 -6.79 12.46 -0.21
C LEU A 49 -6.27 13.46 -1.25
N ILE A 50 -4.96 13.49 -1.43
CA ILE A 50 -4.30 14.29 -2.47
C ILE A 50 -3.79 13.33 -3.53
N SER A 51 -4.29 13.46 -4.76
CA SER A 51 -3.86 12.67 -5.91
C SER A 51 -3.04 13.52 -6.87
N ILE A 52 -2.06 12.89 -7.51
CA ILE A 52 -1.32 13.48 -8.63
C ILE A 52 -2.02 13.00 -9.90
N ASP A 53 -2.69 13.90 -10.57
CA ASP A 53 -3.47 13.65 -11.77
C ASP A 53 -2.94 14.42 -12.98
N ASP A 54 -3.60 14.30 -14.12
CA ASP A 54 -3.20 14.97 -15.37
C ASP A 54 -3.23 16.50 -15.25
N GLU A 55 -4.14 17.05 -14.45
CA GLU A 55 -4.23 18.48 -14.18
C GLU A 55 -3.01 18.96 -13.42
N SER A 56 -2.63 18.27 -12.36
CA SER A 56 -1.41 18.53 -11.59
C SER A 56 -0.14 18.45 -12.46
N LEU A 57 -0.09 17.48 -13.39
CA LEU A 57 1.02 17.34 -14.34
C LEU A 57 1.06 18.50 -15.35
N SER A 58 -0.10 19.03 -15.73
CA SER A 58 -0.20 20.19 -16.63
C SER A 58 0.24 21.48 -15.96
N GLU A 59 -0.08 21.67 -14.68
CA GLU A 59 0.22 22.89 -13.94
C GLU A 59 1.65 22.92 -13.39
N ILE A 60 2.11 21.84 -12.79
CA ILE A 60 3.41 21.77 -12.10
C ILE A 60 4.51 21.33 -13.06
N GLY A 61 4.14 20.57 -14.09
CA GLY A 61 5.07 20.01 -15.07
C GLY A 61 5.20 18.50 -14.98
N GLN A 62 6.03 17.96 -15.86
CA GLN A 62 6.19 16.53 -16.02
C GLN A 62 6.84 15.85 -14.80
N TRP A 63 6.29 14.71 -14.40
CA TRP A 63 6.86 13.83 -13.38
C TRP A 63 8.22 13.24 -13.81
N PRO A 64 9.17 13.00 -12.89
CA PRO A 64 9.13 13.27 -11.45
C PRO A 64 9.45 14.71 -11.09
N TRP A 65 8.70 15.26 -10.12
CA TRP A 65 8.92 16.60 -9.62
C TRP A 65 10.11 16.70 -8.66
N PRO A 66 10.73 17.91 -8.51
CA PRO A 66 11.67 18.17 -7.44
C PRO A 66 11.00 17.90 -6.08
N ARG A 67 11.69 17.20 -5.18
CA ARG A 67 11.09 16.80 -3.88
C ARG A 67 10.63 17.98 -3.03
N GLU A 68 11.25 19.13 -3.18
CA GLU A 68 10.81 20.36 -2.49
C GLU A 68 9.37 20.76 -2.84
N THR A 69 8.85 20.39 -4.00
CA THR A 69 7.47 20.66 -4.41
C THR A 69 6.47 20.06 -3.43
N PHE A 70 6.77 18.91 -2.85
CA PHE A 70 5.91 18.25 -1.88
C PHE A 70 5.78 18.99 -0.56
N CYS A 71 6.70 19.90 -0.23
CA CYS A 71 6.59 20.73 0.97
C CYS A 71 5.32 21.56 1.01
N GLY A 72 4.80 21.94 -0.15
CA GLY A 72 3.55 22.70 -0.28
C GLY A 72 2.30 21.91 0.08
N PHE A 73 2.36 20.58 0.04
CA PHE A 73 1.24 19.69 0.32
C PHE A 73 1.22 19.17 1.77
N LEU A 74 2.30 19.41 2.53
CA LEU A 74 2.40 18.95 3.91
C LEU A 74 1.61 19.88 4.83
N GLY A 75 0.53 19.37 5.42
CA GLY A 75 -0.27 20.07 6.40
C GLY A 75 0.27 20.00 7.84
N SER A 76 -0.49 20.52 8.78
CA SER A 76 -0.18 20.44 10.21
C SER A 76 -0.51 19.08 10.84
N GLY A 77 -1.22 18.21 10.13
CA GLY A 77 -1.62 16.89 10.59
C GLY A 77 -0.62 15.80 10.21
N VAL A 78 -0.99 14.56 10.49
CA VAL A 78 -0.23 13.39 10.03
C VAL A 78 -0.48 13.20 8.54
N THR A 79 0.58 13.15 7.74
CA THR A 79 0.50 12.94 6.30
C THR A 79 1.06 11.55 5.97
N GLY A 80 0.27 10.72 5.29
CA GLY A 80 0.74 9.46 4.72
C GLY A 80 1.21 9.66 3.28
N PHE A 81 2.42 9.24 2.96
CA PHE A 81 3.01 9.37 1.63
C PHE A 81 3.16 8.00 1.00
N THR A 82 2.45 7.74 -0.10
CA THR A 82 2.50 6.46 -0.82
C THR A 82 3.61 6.42 -1.88
N ILE A 83 4.31 7.56 -2.08
CA ILE A 83 5.42 7.65 -3.02
C ILE A 83 6.70 7.19 -2.33
N LEU A 84 7.45 6.33 -3.01
CA LEU A 84 8.72 5.82 -2.55
C LEU A 84 9.87 6.61 -3.18
N PHE A 85 10.88 6.94 -2.37
CA PHE A 85 12.06 7.67 -2.78
C PHE A 85 13.35 6.85 -2.60
N PRO A 86 13.57 5.79 -3.41
CA PRO A 86 14.70 4.88 -3.22
C PRO A 86 16.03 5.47 -3.71
N GLU A 87 15.98 6.49 -4.54
CA GLU A 87 17.14 7.14 -5.13
C GLU A 87 17.22 8.60 -4.70
N LYS A 88 18.41 9.18 -4.77
CA LYS A 88 18.61 10.62 -4.52
C LYS A 88 17.87 11.47 -5.55
N ASP A 89 17.37 12.59 -5.09
CA ASP A 89 16.72 13.55 -5.98
C ASP A 89 17.73 14.09 -7.00
N ARG A 90 17.36 14.04 -8.28
CA ARG A 90 18.16 14.62 -9.37
C ARG A 90 18.41 16.14 -9.24
N TYR A 91 17.56 16.81 -8.48
CA TYR A 91 17.65 18.25 -8.20
C TYR A 91 18.32 18.55 -6.85
N GLU A 92 18.85 17.53 -6.17
CA GLU A 92 19.54 17.63 -4.88
C GLU A 92 18.67 18.28 -3.76
N LYS A 93 17.35 18.07 -3.80
CA LYS A 93 16.40 18.69 -2.86
C LYS A 93 15.98 17.80 -1.69
N ASP A 94 16.63 16.63 -1.51
CA ASP A 94 16.35 15.70 -0.43
C ASP A 94 16.37 16.36 0.94
N LYS A 95 17.42 17.11 1.23
CA LYS A 95 17.57 17.82 2.52
C LYS A 95 16.49 18.87 2.72
N LYS A 96 16.10 19.57 1.64
CA LYS A 96 15.04 20.58 1.75
C LYS A 96 13.71 19.95 2.05
N PHE A 97 13.38 18.86 1.37
CA PHE A 97 12.18 18.05 1.65
C PHE A 97 12.22 17.48 3.06
N ALA A 98 13.32 16.86 3.49
CA ALA A 98 13.47 16.33 4.83
C ALA A 98 13.27 17.40 5.93
N ASN A 99 13.64 18.65 5.67
CA ASN A 99 13.46 19.74 6.63
C ASN A 99 12.02 20.26 6.74
N CYS A 100 11.20 20.09 5.71
CA CYS A 100 9.78 20.47 5.77
C CYS A 100 8.87 19.34 6.25
N MET A 101 9.40 18.12 6.44
CA MET A 101 8.65 16.98 6.91
C MET A 101 8.26 17.15 8.39
N ASN A 102 6.96 17.30 8.65
CA ASN A 102 6.39 17.29 9.98
C ASN A 102 5.37 16.15 10.04
N SER A 103 5.57 15.18 10.93
CA SER A 103 4.64 14.06 11.11
C SER A 103 4.31 13.30 9.81
N LEU A 104 5.32 13.08 8.97
CA LEU A 104 5.19 12.36 7.71
C LEU A 104 5.43 10.87 7.93
N VAL A 105 4.49 10.04 7.47
CA VAL A 105 4.61 8.59 7.41
C VAL A 105 4.95 8.22 5.97
N LEU A 106 6.08 7.55 5.78
CA LEU A 106 6.56 7.15 4.45
C LEU A 106 6.17 5.70 4.14
N SER A 107 5.95 5.42 2.87
CA SER A 107 5.80 4.05 2.39
C SER A 107 7.14 3.34 2.26
N THR A 108 7.09 2.02 2.43
CA THR A 108 8.17 1.09 2.08
C THR A 108 7.61 0.03 1.13
N ALA A 109 8.46 -0.56 0.29
CA ALA A 109 8.03 -1.61 -0.62
C ALA A 109 8.75 -2.92 -0.33
N ALA A 110 7.98 -3.97 -0.15
CA ALA A 110 8.51 -5.33 -0.05
C ALA A 110 8.99 -5.82 -1.43
N THR A 111 10.08 -6.57 -1.45
CA THR A 111 10.65 -7.12 -2.69
C THR A 111 11.18 -8.54 -2.48
N ASP A 112 11.07 -9.37 -3.49
CA ASP A 112 11.66 -10.72 -3.49
C ASP A 112 13.17 -10.71 -3.77
N SER A 113 13.70 -9.60 -4.27
CA SER A 113 15.13 -9.44 -4.48
C SER A 113 15.84 -9.18 -3.15
N LYS A 114 17.05 -9.73 -2.99
CA LYS A 114 17.91 -9.44 -1.83
C LYS A 114 18.50 -8.01 -1.85
N ILE A 115 18.02 -7.17 -2.74
CA ILE A 115 18.40 -5.76 -2.88
C ILE A 115 17.53 -4.99 -1.92
N GLY A 116 18.15 -4.26 -1.02
CA GLY A 116 17.43 -3.40 -0.08
C GLY A 116 18.09 -3.36 1.28
N GLY A 117 17.78 -2.33 2.01
CA GLY A 117 18.24 -2.14 3.37
C GLY A 117 17.52 -3.05 4.36
N LYS A 118 17.82 -2.86 5.63
CA LYS A 118 17.02 -3.42 6.71
C LYS A 118 15.66 -2.72 6.72
N PRO A 119 14.58 -3.43 7.09
CA PRO A 119 13.32 -2.76 7.32
C PRO A 119 13.51 -1.63 8.34
N PRO A 120 12.87 -0.48 8.12
CA PRO A 120 12.96 0.61 9.09
C PRO A 120 12.46 0.13 10.46
N HIS A 121 13.11 0.59 11.51
CA HIS A 121 12.69 0.28 12.89
C HIS A 121 11.40 1.04 13.22
N VAL A 122 10.30 0.54 12.73
CA VAL A 122 8.98 0.95 13.22
C VAL A 122 8.58 -0.04 14.30
N GLY A 123 8.26 0.46 15.46
CA GLY A 123 7.75 -0.38 16.55
C GLY A 123 6.42 -1.00 16.14
N THR A 124 6.45 -2.20 15.58
CA THR A 124 5.25 -2.99 15.36
C THR A 124 4.94 -3.81 16.59
N SER A 125 3.71 -3.75 17.05
CA SER A 125 3.19 -4.56 18.14
C SER A 125 2.22 -5.59 17.58
N THR A 126 2.48 -6.87 17.86
CA THR A 126 1.57 -7.95 17.49
C THR A 126 0.66 -8.26 18.66
N ILE A 127 -0.67 -8.13 18.46
CA ILE A 127 -1.68 -8.50 19.43
C ILE A 127 -2.42 -9.74 18.88
N GLY A 128 -2.35 -10.87 19.61
CA GLY A 128 -2.99 -12.11 19.21
C GLY A 128 -2.02 -13.15 18.64
N ASN A 129 -2.49 -14.00 17.73
CA ASN A 129 -1.69 -15.06 17.12
C ASN A 129 -0.67 -14.47 16.14
N ASP A 130 0.43 -15.21 15.91
CA ASP A 130 1.47 -14.82 14.98
C ASP A 130 0.91 -14.60 13.56
N PRO A 131 0.94 -13.37 13.03
CA PRO A 131 0.41 -13.07 11.70
C PRO A 131 1.26 -13.67 10.57
N LEU A 132 2.52 -14.06 10.83
CA LEU A 132 3.43 -14.60 9.82
C LEU A 132 2.90 -15.86 9.14
N ALA A 133 1.99 -16.60 9.79
CA ALA A 133 1.35 -17.77 9.20
C ALA A 133 0.39 -17.41 8.05
N PHE A 134 -0.06 -16.16 7.95
CA PHE A 134 -1.09 -15.70 7.00
C PHE A 134 -0.60 -14.59 6.08
N LEU A 135 0.54 -13.97 6.39
CA LEU A 135 1.10 -12.88 5.61
C LEU A 135 2.18 -13.38 4.67
N PRO A 136 2.25 -12.83 3.44
CA PRO A 136 3.35 -13.11 2.55
C PRO A 136 4.67 -12.59 3.15
N SER A 137 5.73 -13.39 3.07
CA SER A 137 7.08 -13.01 3.48
C SER A 137 7.91 -12.64 2.26
N PHE A 138 8.70 -11.59 2.38
CA PHE A 138 9.55 -11.09 1.31
C PHE A 138 11.02 -11.12 1.72
N ASN A 139 11.93 -11.23 0.75
CA ASN A 139 13.37 -11.37 1.00
C ASN A 139 14.08 -10.02 1.22
N GLY A 140 13.46 -8.91 0.89
CA GLY A 140 14.04 -7.59 0.97
C GLY A 140 12.99 -6.48 1.09
N VAL A 141 13.48 -5.30 1.41
CA VAL A 141 12.69 -4.07 1.55
C VAL A 141 13.36 -2.96 0.77
N LEU A 142 12.61 -2.26 -0.04
CA LEU A 142 13.04 -1.04 -0.71
C LEU A 142 12.65 0.15 0.18
N ASN A 143 13.65 0.82 0.74
CA ASN A 143 13.50 1.95 1.63
C ASN A 143 13.67 3.28 0.89
N ASN A 144 13.31 4.36 1.55
CA ASN A 144 13.61 5.71 1.07
C ASN A 144 15.08 6.04 1.30
N VAL A 145 15.58 7.11 0.68
CA VAL A 145 16.94 7.60 0.96
C VAL A 145 17.10 7.98 2.43
N PRO A 146 18.27 7.75 3.04
CA PRO A 146 18.47 7.94 4.48
C PRO A 146 18.17 9.37 4.98
N GLU A 147 18.41 10.38 4.15
CA GLU A 147 18.16 11.78 4.48
C GLU A 147 16.68 12.07 4.76
N ILE A 148 15.79 11.35 4.06
CA ILE A 148 14.34 11.46 4.21
C ILE A 148 13.86 10.53 5.32
N GLU A 149 14.33 9.30 5.32
CA GLU A 149 13.90 8.26 6.24
C GLU A 149 14.17 8.63 7.71
N THR A 150 15.32 9.22 8.01
CA THR A 150 15.67 9.64 9.38
C THR A 150 14.78 10.76 9.94
N ARG A 151 14.04 11.45 9.10
CA ARG A 151 13.14 12.54 9.48
C ARG A 151 11.67 12.12 9.49
N ALA A 152 11.36 10.96 8.95
CA ALA A 152 10.00 10.43 8.95
C ALA A 152 9.51 10.18 10.38
N ALA A 153 8.23 10.44 10.62
CA ALA A 153 7.56 10.11 11.88
C ALA A 153 7.31 8.60 11.99
N GLY A 154 7.28 7.90 10.86
CA GLY A 154 7.11 6.47 10.77
C GLY A 154 7.22 5.97 9.33
N ASN A 155 7.27 4.65 9.18
CA ASN A 155 7.25 3.96 7.90
C ASN A 155 6.18 2.87 7.95
N GLY A 156 5.42 2.71 6.88
CA GLY A 156 4.34 1.74 6.76
C GLY A 156 4.39 0.96 5.46
#